data_a63f9f97346e3c7e2d50c0aa96947dd3
#
_entry.id   a63f9f97346e3c7e2d50c0aa96947dd3
#
_cell.length_a   1.000
_cell.length_b   1.000
_cell.length_c   1.000
_cell.angle_alpha   90.00
_cell.angle_beta   90.00
_cell.angle_gamma   90.00
#
_symmetry.space_group_name_H-M   'P 1'
#
loop_
_entity.id
_entity.type
_entity.pdbx_description
1 polymer ?
#
loop_
_entity_poly.entity_id
_entity_poly.type
_entity_poly.pdbx_seq_one_letter_code
_entity_poly.pdbx_strand_id
1 'polypeptide(L)'
;MTKYKNVFYFTNINSIGGVETFYWYLAQKYHDRDIVIIYKTGDENQIQRLRKFVRVLQFTGQDIYCEKAFFNYTIDIIDHVHADEYYQLIHGDYTKFNITPYIPPKIDHFLGVSQLVCDTWEQVTGQHAEVAYNPIVIRKPRKVLKLISATRLTREKGKDRMIQFADMLDKAQIPFVWTVFTDDPQVIPNPSVIFRKPKLDIIDYIADADYLVQLSDTEGYGFSVVEALTVGTPVIVTDCPVFKELGLVHGKNSFILPFDMSDVPITDIYKGLPKFDYKPIEDRWGEILAKGENSYEKDLKTIVEIVVTKEYIDMQLNRKCFAGDVIKVSKVRAEYIISAGYAKWKGKQDGTL
;
A
#
# COMPACT_ATOMS: atom_id res chain seq x y z
N MET A 1 -24.81 -8.84 -44.14
CA MET A 1 -24.80 -8.22 -42.79
C MET A 1 -24.50 -9.30 -41.77
N THR A 2 -23.61 -9.01 -40.81
CA THR A 2 -23.30 -9.98 -39.74
C THR A 2 -24.42 -9.92 -38.70
N LYS A 3 -25.14 -11.05 -38.50
CA LYS A 3 -26.13 -11.18 -37.45
C LYS A 3 -25.47 -11.82 -36.22
N TYR A 4 -25.50 -11.12 -35.07
CA TYR A 4 -24.94 -11.62 -33.80
C TYR A 4 -25.97 -12.49 -33.07
N LYS A 5 -25.53 -13.38 -32.18
CA LYS A 5 -26.47 -14.12 -31.32
C LYS A 5 -26.96 -13.29 -30.15
N ASN A 6 -26.06 -12.84 -29.30
CA ASN A 6 -26.39 -12.13 -28.06
C ASN A 6 -25.72 -10.77 -28.01
N VAL A 7 -26.49 -9.71 -28.12
CA VAL A 7 -25.99 -8.34 -28.01
C VAL A 7 -26.40 -7.73 -26.68
N PHE A 8 -25.45 -7.27 -25.91
CA PHE A 8 -25.69 -6.54 -24.67
C PHE A 8 -25.34 -5.06 -24.87
N TYR A 9 -26.27 -4.19 -24.63
CA TYR A 9 -26.05 -2.75 -24.73
C TYR A 9 -25.83 -2.14 -23.35
N PHE A 10 -24.78 -1.36 -23.24
CA PHE A 10 -24.36 -0.68 -22.03
C PHE A 10 -23.93 0.75 -22.38
N THR A 11 -24.77 1.74 -22.14
CA THR A 11 -24.55 3.12 -22.59
C THR A 11 -23.18 3.65 -22.16
N ASN A 12 -22.83 3.53 -20.88
CA ASN A 12 -21.59 4.03 -20.33
C ASN A 12 -20.93 3.00 -19.43
N ILE A 13 -19.77 2.50 -19.83
CA ILE A 13 -18.94 1.57 -19.04
C ILE A 13 -18.06 2.39 -18.10
N ASN A 14 -18.42 2.44 -16.80
CA ASN A 14 -17.62 3.14 -15.80
C ASN A 14 -16.38 2.34 -15.38
N SER A 15 -15.50 2.93 -14.55
CA SER A 15 -14.31 2.24 -14.05
C SER A 15 -14.63 1.12 -13.07
N ILE A 16 -15.58 1.34 -12.16
CA ILE A 16 -16.00 0.39 -11.12
C ILE A 16 -17.49 0.55 -10.84
N GLY A 17 -18.21 -0.59 -10.69
CA GLY A 17 -19.62 -0.64 -10.31
C GLY A 17 -20.18 -2.05 -10.31
N GLY A 18 -21.39 -2.22 -9.79
CA GLY A 18 -22.08 -3.51 -9.77
C GLY A 18 -22.43 -4.02 -11.17
N VAL A 19 -22.83 -3.12 -12.06
CA VAL A 19 -23.18 -3.45 -13.44
C VAL A 19 -21.92 -3.79 -14.26
N GLU A 20 -20.83 -3.06 -14.08
CA GLU A 20 -19.52 -3.40 -14.67
C GLU A 20 -19.04 -4.77 -14.21
N THR A 21 -19.26 -5.11 -12.95
CA THR A 21 -18.94 -6.43 -12.38
C THR A 21 -19.82 -7.52 -12.98
N PHE A 22 -21.12 -7.25 -13.19
CA PHE A 22 -22.03 -8.16 -13.91
C PHE A 22 -21.48 -8.48 -15.30
N TYR A 23 -21.18 -7.47 -16.13
CA TYR A 23 -20.65 -7.67 -17.48
C TYR A 23 -19.30 -8.40 -17.47
N TRP A 24 -18.47 -8.14 -16.48
CA TRP A 24 -17.20 -8.83 -16.32
C TRP A 24 -17.39 -10.34 -16.07
N TYR A 25 -18.27 -10.73 -15.15
CA TYR A 25 -18.56 -12.13 -14.89
C TYR A 25 -19.33 -12.80 -16.04
N LEU A 26 -20.25 -12.08 -16.66
CA LEU A 26 -20.97 -12.53 -17.84
C LEU A 26 -19.99 -12.90 -18.96
N ALA A 27 -19.09 -11.97 -19.31
CA ALA A 27 -18.10 -12.17 -20.35
C ALA A 27 -17.18 -13.37 -20.06
N GLN A 28 -16.72 -13.53 -18.81
CA GLN A 28 -15.86 -14.65 -18.45
C GLN A 28 -16.57 -16.00 -18.49
N LYS A 29 -17.79 -16.06 -17.94
CA LYS A 29 -18.50 -17.31 -17.76
C LYS A 29 -19.09 -17.84 -19.05
N TYR A 30 -19.48 -16.94 -19.95
CA TYR A 30 -20.22 -17.25 -21.17
C TYR A 30 -19.53 -16.76 -22.45
N HIS A 31 -18.19 -16.67 -22.43
CA HIS A 31 -17.38 -16.23 -23.59
C HIS A 31 -17.59 -17.07 -24.86
N ASP A 32 -18.06 -18.32 -24.70
CA ASP A 32 -18.38 -19.27 -25.78
C ASP A 32 -19.80 -19.10 -26.36
N ARG A 33 -20.58 -18.14 -25.87
CA ARG A 33 -22.00 -17.94 -26.24
C ARG A 33 -22.22 -16.83 -27.27
N ASP A 34 -21.22 -16.47 -28.03
CA ASP A 34 -21.27 -15.40 -29.05
C ASP A 34 -21.90 -14.11 -28.48
N ILE A 35 -21.29 -13.60 -27.39
CA ILE A 35 -21.68 -12.36 -26.75
C ILE A 35 -20.94 -11.19 -27.41
N VAL A 36 -21.69 -10.14 -27.75
CA VAL A 36 -21.16 -8.84 -28.16
C VAL A 36 -21.65 -7.78 -27.20
N ILE A 37 -20.74 -7.03 -26.61
CA ILE A 37 -21.08 -5.86 -25.78
C ILE A 37 -20.95 -4.60 -26.63
N ILE A 38 -21.99 -3.79 -26.66
CA ILE A 38 -22.03 -2.51 -27.37
C ILE A 38 -22.15 -1.37 -26.37
N TYR A 39 -21.32 -0.32 -26.53
CA TYR A 39 -21.29 0.83 -25.63
C TYR A 39 -21.19 2.14 -26.40
N LYS A 40 -21.61 3.27 -25.80
CA LYS A 40 -21.40 4.63 -26.38
C LYS A 40 -20.11 5.26 -25.85
N THR A 41 -19.96 5.28 -24.53
CA THR A 41 -18.77 5.84 -23.84
C THR A 41 -18.29 4.90 -22.76
N GLY A 42 -17.03 5.01 -22.35
CA GLY A 42 -16.57 4.14 -21.27
C GLY A 42 -15.09 4.30 -20.90
N ASP A 43 -14.75 3.69 -19.77
CA ASP A 43 -13.40 3.56 -19.26
C ASP A 43 -12.62 2.53 -20.09
N GLU A 44 -11.49 2.95 -20.65
CA GLU A 44 -10.70 2.11 -21.55
C GLU A 44 -10.14 0.86 -20.84
N ASN A 45 -9.81 0.94 -19.56
CA ASN A 45 -9.29 -0.22 -18.83
C ASN A 45 -10.36 -1.31 -18.70
N GLN A 46 -11.62 -0.92 -18.42
CA GLN A 46 -12.74 -1.85 -18.38
C GLN A 46 -13.06 -2.42 -19.76
N ILE A 47 -13.04 -1.59 -20.79
CA ILE A 47 -13.25 -2.03 -22.18
C ILE A 47 -12.19 -3.07 -22.57
N GLN A 48 -10.92 -2.81 -22.33
CA GLN A 48 -9.82 -3.76 -22.62
C GLN A 48 -9.93 -5.04 -21.77
N ARG A 49 -10.39 -4.91 -20.54
CA ARG A 49 -10.64 -6.05 -19.66
C ARG A 49 -11.74 -6.98 -20.22
N LEU A 50 -12.83 -6.42 -20.74
CA LEU A 50 -13.91 -7.17 -21.37
C LEU A 50 -13.48 -7.79 -22.72
N ARG A 51 -12.70 -7.07 -23.53
CA ARG A 51 -12.14 -7.53 -24.82
C ARG A 51 -11.30 -8.81 -24.72
N LYS A 52 -10.82 -9.14 -23.52
CA LYS A 52 -10.10 -10.41 -23.30
C LYS A 52 -10.99 -11.65 -23.44
N PHE A 53 -12.31 -11.48 -23.36
CA PHE A 53 -13.26 -12.60 -23.34
C PHE A 53 -14.29 -12.54 -24.46
N VAL A 54 -14.78 -11.34 -24.79
CA VAL A 54 -15.87 -11.14 -25.74
C VAL A 54 -15.58 -9.97 -26.67
N ARG A 55 -16.32 -9.89 -27.77
CA ARG A 55 -16.25 -8.74 -28.67
C ARG A 55 -16.89 -7.53 -28.00
N VAL A 56 -16.21 -6.38 -28.00
CA VAL A 56 -16.69 -5.12 -27.43
C VAL A 56 -16.57 -4.03 -28.49
N LEU A 57 -17.69 -3.47 -28.88
CA LEU A 57 -17.82 -2.51 -29.99
C LEU A 57 -18.41 -1.19 -29.52
N GLN A 58 -17.88 -0.10 -30.02
CA GLN A 58 -18.47 1.23 -29.79
C GLN A 58 -19.64 1.46 -30.75
N PHE A 59 -20.74 1.98 -30.20
CA PHE A 59 -21.84 2.44 -31.00
C PHE A 59 -21.54 3.83 -31.58
N THR A 60 -21.62 3.95 -32.90
CA THR A 60 -21.38 5.20 -33.65
C THR A 60 -22.53 5.57 -34.59
N GLY A 61 -23.72 4.98 -34.37
CA GLY A 61 -24.91 5.22 -35.19
C GLY A 61 -25.23 4.11 -36.20
N GLN A 62 -24.50 2.99 -36.16
CA GLN A 62 -24.73 1.85 -37.05
C GLN A 62 -25.94 1.00 -36.62
N ASP A 63 -26.60 0.38 -37.61
CA ASP A 63 -27.63 -0.65 -37.34
C ASP A 63 -26.98 -1.96 -36.88
N ILE A 64 -27.63 -2.59 -35.90
CA ILE A 64 -27.19 -3.81 -35.22
C ILE A 64 -28.24 -4.91 -35.43
N TYR A 65 -27.81 -6.06 -35.97
CA TYR A 65 -28.67 -7.20 -36.23
C TYR A 65 -28.29 -8.36 -35.31
N CYS A 66 -29.25 -8.88 -34.55
CA CYS A 66 -29.00 -9.99 -33.62
C CYS A 66 -30.19 -10.91 -33.43
N GLU A 67 -29.97 -12.04 -32.76
CA GLU A 67 -31.08 -12.89 -32.32
C GLU A 67 -31.71 -12.33 -31.03
N LYS A 68 -30.85 -11.98 -30.03
CA LYS A 68 -31.25 -11.44 -28.73
C LYS A 68 -30.53 -10.15 -28.40
N ALA A 69 -31.32 -9.12 -28.04
CA ALA A 69 -30.78 -7.84 -27.60
C ALA A 69 -31.13 -7.62 -26.12
N PHE A 70 -30.11 -7.36 -25.32
CA PHE A 70 -30.23 -7.10 -23.89
C PHE A 70 -29.85 -5.64 -23.59
N PHE A 71 -30.81 -4.88 -23.09
CA PHE A 71 -30.65 -3.50 -22.70
C PHE A 71 -30.48 -3.40 -21.19
N ASN A 72 -29.51 -2.60 -20.78
CA ASN A 72 -29.36 -2.23 -19.38
C ASN A 72 -30.32 -1.04 -19.07
N TYR A 73 -29.97 -0.10 -18.24
CA TYR A 73 -30.84 1.01 -17.82
C TYR A 73 -31.44 1.85 -18.97
N THR A 74 -30.77 1.95 -20.08
CA THR A 74 -31.18 2.80 -21.20
C THR A 74 -31.37 2.00 -22.47
N ILE A 75 -32.29 2.48 -23.28
CA ILE A 75 -32.75 1.89 -24.55
C ILE A 75 -32.60 2.86 -25.69
N ASP A 76 -31.79 3.89 -25.53
CA ASP A 76 -31.65 5.04 -26.42
C ASP A 76 -31.12 4.71 -27.82
N ILE A 77 -30.70 3.45 -28.06
CA ILE A 77 -30.34 2.93 -29.39
C ILE A 77 -31.33 1.91 -29.95
N ILE A 78 -32.48 1.69 -29.30
CA ILE A 78 -33.40 0.58 -29.63
C ILE A 78 -33.86 0.63 -31.08
N ASP A 79 -33.94 1.82 -31.68
CA ASP A 79 -34.36 1.98 -33.08
C ASP A 79 -33.31 1.52 -34.09
N HIS A 80 -32.03 1.48 -33.66
CA HIS A 80 -30.92 0.93 -34.44
C HIS A 80 -30.70 -0.57 -34.21
N VAL A 81 -31.45 -1.18 -33.29
CA VAL A 81 -31.32 -2.62 -32.99
C VAL A 81 -32.47 -3.40 -33.61
N HIS A 82 -32.10 -4.39 -34.41
CA HIS A 82 -33.01 -5.32 -35.09
C HIS A 82 -32.80 -6.72 -34.54
N ALA A 83 -33.57 -7.09 -33.55
CA ALA A 83 -33.49 -8.37 -32.86
C ALA A 83 -34.73 -9.23 -33.06
N ASP A 84 -34.58 -10.54 -32.87
CA ASP A 84 -35.75 -11.45 -32.84
C ASP A 84 -36.44 -11.37 -31.47
N GLU A 85 -35.68 -11.13 -30.38
CA GLU A 85 -36.19 -10.98 -29.02
C GLU A 85 -35.47 -9.82 -28.30
N TYR A 86 -36.20 -9.00 -27.54
CA TYR A 86 -35.68 -7.83 -26.81
C TYR A 86 -35.89 -8.02 -25.31
N TYR A 87 -34.79 -7.89 -24.57
CA TYR A 87 -34.72 -8.06 -23.13
C TYR A 87 -34.30 -6.74 -22.44
N GLN A 88 -34.92 -6.44 -21.32
CA GLN A 88 -34.44 -5.38 -20.42
C GLN A 88 -33.95 -5.97 -19.12
N LEU A 89 -32.71 -5.60 -18.73
CA LEU A 89 -32.07 -5.98 -17.48
C LEU A 89 -32.42 -4.97 -16.39
N ILE A 90 -32.86 -5.46 -15.24
CA ILE A 90 -33.29 -4.67 -14.09
C ILE A 90 -32.34 -4.94 -12.94
N HIS A 91 -31.55 -3.93 -12.53
CA HIS A 91 -30.49 -4.07 -11.54
C HIS A 91 -30.79 -3.43 -10.18
N GLY A 92 -31.94 -2.81 -10.00
CA GLY A 92 -32.24 -2.08 -8.77
C GLY A 92 -33.71 -2.18 -8.32
N ASP A 93 -33.95 -1.85 -7.06
CA ASP A 93 -35.28 -1.73 -6.46
C ASP A 93 -35.93 -0.41 -6.89
N TYR A 94 -36.85 -0.48 -7.84
CA TYR A 94 -37.52 0.68 -8.40
C TYR A 94 -38.50 1.35 -7.43
N THR A 95 -38.89 0.72 -6.34
CA THR A 95 -39.70 1.37 -5.29
C THR A 95 -38.93 2.44 -4.53
N LYS A 96 -37.56 2.43 -4.64
CA LYS A 96 -36.67 3.42 -4.01
C LYS A 96 -36.31 4.57 -4.95
N PHE A 97 -36.64 4.47 -6.22
CA PHE A 97 -36.42 5.54 -7.19
C PHE A 97 -37.70 6.36 -7.39
N ASN A 98 -37.59 7.69 -7.31
CA ASN A 98 -38.73 8.60 -7.56
C ASN A 98 -39.00 8.78 -9.07
N ILE A 99 -38.92 7.73 -9.85
CA ILE A 99 -39.12 7.74 -11.29
C ILE A 99 -39.98 6.51 -11.69
N THR A 100 -40.94 6.74 -12.55
CA THR A 100 -41.63 5.64 -13.26
C THR A 100 -40.81 5.30 -14.51
N PRO A 101 -40.30 4.07 -14.65
CA PRO A 101 -39.52 3.68 -15.81
C PRO A 101 -40.40 3.74 -17.08
N TYR A 102 -39.82 4.26 -18.16
CA TYR A 102 -40.44 4.14 -19.47
C TYR A 102 -40.18 2.76 -20.02
N ILE A 103 -41.29 2.09 -20.43
CA ILE A 103 -41.26 0.76 -21.02
C ILE A 103 -41.51 0.88 -22.51
N PRO A 104 -40.51 0.65 -23.37
CA PRO A 104 -40.73 0.69 -24.81
C PRO A 104 -41.56 -0.48 -25.29
N PRO A 105 -42.42 -0.28 -26.28
CA PRO A 105 -43.25 -1.36 -26.81
C PRO A 105 -42.50 -2.54 -27.44
N LYS A 106 -41.20 -2.35 -27.77
CA LYS A 106 -40.35 -3.37 -28.37
C LYS A 106 -39.75 -4.36 -27.35
N ILE A 107 -39.85 -4.11 -26.04
CA ILE A 107 -39.29 -5.01 -25.02
C ILE A 107 -40.26 -6.19 -24.80
N ASP A 108 -39.79 -7.40 -25.07
CA ASP A 108 -40.55 -8.65 -24.92
C ASP A 108 -40.43 -9.22 -23.51
N HIS A 109 -39.23 -9.07 -22.88
CA HIS A 109 -38.88 -9.74 -21.62
C HIS A 109 -38.17 -8.80 -20.66
N PHE A 110 -38.48 -8.94 -19.36
CA PHE A 110 -37.83 -8.23 -18.26
C PHE A 110 -37.09 -9.25 -17.39
N LEU A 111 -35.81 -9.01 -17.13
CA LEU A 111 -34.93 -9.88 -16.32
C LEU A 111 -34.43 -9.12 -15.10
N GLY A 112 -34.92 -9.50 -13.92
CA GLY A 112 -34.47 -8.94 -12.65
C GLY A 112 -33.27 -9.73 -12.06
N VAL A 113 -32.27 -9.04 -11.50
CA VAL A 113 -31.09 -9.68 -10.91
C VAL A 113 -31.36 -10.42 -9.60
N SER A 114 -32.58 -10.31 -9.05
CA SER A 114 -33.05 -11.06 -7.87
C SER A 114 -34.56 -11.08 -7.81
N GLN A 115 -35.15 -11.97 -6.98
CA GLN A 115 -36.61 -12.03 -6.77
C GLN A 115 -37.11 -10.68 -6.25
N LEU A 116 -36.44 -10.06 -5.27
CA LEU A 116 -36.83 -8.74 -4.77
C LEU A 116 -36.92 -7.69 -5.89
N VAL A 117 -35.98 -7.69 -6.82
CA VAL A 117 -35.96 -6.75 -7.95
C VAL A 117 -37.13 -7.02 -8.90
N CYS A 118 -37.47 -8.29 -9.15
CA CYS A 118 -38.64 -8.67 -9.96
C CYS A 118 -39.93 -8.22 -9.30
N ASP A 119 -40.13 -8.51 -8.00
CA ASP A 119 -41.32 -8.15 -7.25
C ASP A 119 -41.53 -6.63 -7.21
N THR A 120 -40.47 -5.85 -6.97
CA THR A 120 -40.55 -4.38 -6.95
C THR A 120 -40.76 -3.77 -8.32
N TRP A 121 -40.21 -4.39 -9.38
CA TRP A 121 -40.49 -4.01 -10.77
C TRP A 121 -41.95 -4.20 -11.12
N GLU A 122 -42.52 -5.38 -10.82
CA GLU A 122 -43.91 -5.69 -11.06
C GLU A 122 -44.86 -4.77 -10.26
N GLN A 123 -44.48 -4.45 -9.00
CA GLN A 123 -45.22 -3.50 -8.18
C GLN A 123 -45.29 -2.11 -8.80
N VAL A 124 -44.19 -1.61 -9.40
CA VAL A 124 -44.13 -0.24 -9.95
C VAL A 124 -44.69 -0.16 -11.35
N THR A 125 -44.50 -1.19 -12.17
CA THR A 125 -44.79 -1.14 -13.61
C THR A 125 -45.98 -1.97 -14.03
N GLY A 126 -46.41 -2.92 -13.23
CA GLY A 126 -47.42 -3.95 -13.61
C GLY A 126 -46.87 -4.97 -14.61
N GLN A 127 -45.59 -4.95 -14.96
CA GLN A 127 -44.95 -5.88 -15.90
C GLN A 127 -44.26 -7.00 -15.15
N HIS A 128 -44.51 -8.24 -15.55
CA HIS A 128 -43.84 -9.40 -15.00
C HIS A 128 -42.34 -9.41 -15.38
N ALA A 129 -41.47 -9.77 -14.43
CA ALA A 129 -40.04 -9.95 -14.65
C ALA A 129 -39.61 -11.34 -14.18
N GLU A 130 -38.77 -11.99 -14.97
CA GLU A 130 -38.16 -13.28 -14.62
C GLU A 130 -36.83 -13.04 -13.87
N VAL A 131 -36.54 -13.94 -12.91
CA VAL A 131 -35.27 -13.83 -12.15
C VAL A 131 -34.13 -14.38 -12.97
N ALA A 132 -33.13 -13.54 -13.20
CA ALA A 132 -31.84 -13.89 -13.78
C ALA A 132 -30.70 -13.43 -12.83
N TYR A 133 -30.35 -14.26 -11.85
CA TYR A 133 -29.26 -13.94 -10.91
C TYR A 133 -27.97 -13.62 -11.63
N ASN A 134 -27.24 -12.64 -11.08
CA ASN A 134 -25.96 -12.23 -11.63
C ASN A 134 -24.98 -13.41 -11.72
N PRO A 135 -24.29 -13.60 -12.85
CA PRO A 135 -23.29 -14.64 -12.98
C PRO A 135 -22.10 -14.38 -12.05
N ILE A 136 -21.57 -15.44 -11.47
CA ILE A 136 -20.36 -15.40 -10.66
C ILE A 136 -19.37 -16.44 -11.19
N VAL A 137 -18.12 -16.07 -11.26
CA VAL A 137 -16.98 -16.97 -11.50
C VAL A 137 -16.23 -17.16 -10.20
N ILE A 138 -16.27 -18.40 -9.67
CA ILE A 138 -15.53 -18.74 -8.45
C ILE A 138 -14.05 -18.79 -8.80
N ARG A 139 -13.24 -18.00 -8.08
CA ARG A 139 -11.80 -17.96 -8.22
C ARG A 139 -11.13 -18.31 -6.90
N LYS A 140 -10.01 -18.99 -6.98
CA LYS A 140 -9.12 -19.10 -5.81
C LYS A 140 -8.52 -17.72 -5.55
N PRO A 141 -8.61 -17.20 -4.32
CA PRO A 141 -7.96 -15.95 -3.99
C PRO A 141 -6.45 -16.09 -4.16
N ARG A 142 -5.79 -15.05 -4.68
CA ARG A 142 -4.34 -14.96 -4.69
C ARG A 142 -3.88 -14.30 -3.39
N LYS A 143 -2.76 -14.73 -2.85
CA LYS A 143 -2.09 -14.04 -1.75
C LYS A 143 -1.80 -12.60 -2.18
N VAL A 144 -2.11 -11.63 -1.34
CA VAL A 144 -1.65 -10.24 -1.50
C VAL A 144 -0.34 -10.11 -0.73
N LEU A 145 0.75 -9.77 -1.41
CA LEU A 145 2.07 -9.62 -0.81
C LEU A 145 2.09 -8.35 0.05
N LYS A 146 2.38 -8.49 1.33
CA LYS A 146 2.48 -7.38 2.28
C LYS A 146 3.93 -6.96 2.43
N LEU A 147 4.26 -5.75 1.97
CA LEU A 147 5.58 -5.17 2.07
C LEU A 147 5.58 -3.99 3.05
N ILE A 148 6.69 -3.81 3.75
CA ILE A 148 6.90 -2.68 4.65
C ILE A 148 8.27 -2.07 4.44
N SER A 149 8.37 -0.75 4.57
CA SER A 149 9.64 -0.01 4.67
C SER A 149 9.55 1.04 5.76
N ALA A 150 10.63 1.23 6.49
CA ALA A 150 10.82 2.30 7.45
C ALA A 150 12.07 3.08 7.07
N THR A 151 11.92 4.10 6.22
CA THR A 151 13.08 4.78 5.63
C THR A 151 12.75 6.18 5.16
N ARG A 152 13.76 7.03 5.06
CA ARG A 152 13.67 8.29 4.31
C ARG A 152 13.62 7.98 2.81
N LEU A 153 12.84 8.73 2.05
CA LEU A 153 12.73 8.55 0.59
C LEU A 153 13.78 9.38 -0.18
N THR A 154 15.02 9.26 0.24
CA THR A 154 16.17 9.87 -0.46
C THR A 154 16.71 8.92 -1.53
N ARG A 155 17.51 9.45 -2.46
CA ARG A 155 18.14 8.65 -3.50
C ARG A 155 19.04 7.57 -2.90
N GLU A 156 19.87 7.93 -1.90
CA GLU A 156 20.76 7.01 -1.19
C GLU A 156 20.04 5.87 -0.45
N LYS A 157 18.78 6.11 -0.06
CA LYS A 157 17.89 5.09 0.55
C LYS A 157 17.10 4.27 -0.50
N GLY A 158 17.44 4.45 -1.78
CA GLY A 158 16.95 3.60 -2.86
C GLY A 158 15.56 3.93 -3.36
N LYS A 159 15.09 5.18 -3.26
CA LYS A 159 13.78 5.58 -3.77
C LYS A 159 13.54 5.13 -5.22
N ASP A 160 14.54 5.31 -6.09
CA ASP A 160 14.40 4.95 -7.51
C ASP A 160 14.25 3.43 -7.69
N ARG A 161 14.96 2.63 -6.87
CA ARG A 161 14.82 1.17 -6.85
C ARG A 161 13.49 0.72 -6.27
N MET A 162 12.94 1.44 -5.29
CA MET A 162 11.59 1.18 -4.78
C MET A 162 10.53 1.36 -5.87
N ILE A 163 10.65 2.41 -6.68
CA ILE A 163 9.77 2.64 -7.85
C ILE A 163 9.90 1.46 -8.84
N GLN A 164 11.13 1.12 -9.22
CA GLN A 164 11.38 -0.01 -10.14
C GLN A 164 10.82 -1.33 -9.60
N PHE A 165 10.99 -1.59 -8.30
CA PHE A 165 10.50 -2.83 -7.69
C PHE A 165 8.97 -2.90 -7.68
N ALA A 166 8.28 -1.80 -7.39
CA ALA A 166 6.83 -1.71 -7.49
C ALA A 166 6.34 -1.98 -8.93
N ASP A 167 7.00 -1.36 -9.92
CA ASP A 167 6.70 -1.59 -11.35
C ASP A 167 6.94 -3.04 -11.79
N MET A 168 7.97 -3.70 -11.25
CA MET A 168 8.24 -5.12 -11.53
C MET A 168 7.14 -6.02 -10.98
N LEU A 169 6.65 -5.74 -9.76
CA LEU A 169 5.53 -6.47 -9.17
C LEU A 169 4.24 -6.31 -10.00
N ASP A 170 3.94 -5.11 -10.47
CA ASP A 170 2.79 -4.85 -11.34
C ASP A 170 2.92 -5.55 -12.69
N LYS A 171 4.08 -5.46 -13.36
CA LYS A 171 4.35 -6.16 -14.62
C LYS A 171 4.20 -7.67 -14.48
N ALA A 172 4.62 -8.23 -13.34
CA ALA A 172 4.44 -9.64 -13.02
C ALA A 172 2.99 -9.98 -12.59
N GLN A 173 2.10 -8.99 -12.51
CA GLN A 173 0.71 -9.14 -12.04
C GLN A 173 0.61 -9.73 -10.62
N ILE A 174 1.58 -9.45 -9.76
CA ILE A 174 1.55 -9.85 -8.35
C ILE A 174 0.77 -8.80 -7.55
N PRO A 175 -0.33 -9.18 -6.90
CA PRO A 175 -1.05 -8.26 -6.04
C PRO A 175 -0.23 -7.99 -4.78
N PHE A 176 0.00 -6.71 -4.45
CA PHE A 176 0.74 -6.31 -3.26
C PHE A 176 0.16 -5.06 -2.60
N VAL A 177 0.49 -4.88 -1.34
CA VAL A 177 0.34 -3.64 -0.59
C VAL A 177 1.68 -3.34 0.06
N TRP A 178 2.23 -2.16 -0.19
CA TRP A 178 3.50 -1.74 0.36
C TRP A 178 3.31 -0.52 1.27
N THR A 179 3.44 -0.70 2.56
CA THR A 179 3.37 0.40 3.53
C THR A 179 4.77 0.98 3.75
N VAL A 180 4.93 2.27 3.48
CA VAL A 180 6.19 2.99 3.67
C VAL A 180 6.02 4.01 4.80
N PHE A 181 6.74 3.80 5.90
CA PHE A 181 6.81 4.75 7.01
C PHE A 181 7.94 5.75 6.78
N THR A 182 7.57 7.02 6.60
CA THR A 182 8.51 8.08 6.25
C THR A 182 7.95 9.45 6.65
N ASP A 183 8.84 10.38 6.99
CA ASP A 183 8.50 11.80 7.14
C ASP A 183 8.57 12.56 5.80
N ASP A 184 9.17 11.94 4.79
CA ASP A 184 9.34 12.55 3.49
C ASP A 184 8.09 12.28 2.62
N PRO A 185 7.35 13.32 2.20
CA PRO A 185 6.14 13.18 1.40
C PRO A 185 6.40 12.83 -0.07
N GLN A 186 7.63 12.51 -0.46
CA GLN A 186 7.91 12.17 -1.85
C GLN A 186 7.20 10.89 -2.27
N VAL A 187 6.32 11.04 -3.25
CA VAL A 187 5.41 10.00 -3.72
C VAL A 187 6.14 8.99 -4.62
N ILE A 188 5.99 7.72 -4.32
CA ILE A 188 6.17 6.63 -5.30
C ILE A 188 4.85 6.54 -6.07
N PRO A 189 4.82 6.75 -7.39
CA PRO A 189 3.57 6.85 -8.16
C PRO A 189 2.96 5.47 -8.43
N ASN A 190 2.62 4.75 -7.37
CA ASN A 190 2.00 3.43 -7.46
C ASN A 190 0.84 3.34 -6.46
N PRO A 191 -0.40 3.00 -6.91
CA PRO A 191 -1.58 2.97 -6.04
C PRO A 191 -1.52 1.90 -4.95
N SER A 192 -0.65 0.89 -5.08
CA SER A 192 -0.43 -0.15 -4.07
C SER A 192 0.55 0.27 -2.98
N VAL A 193 1.17 1.46 -3.10
CA VAL A 193 2.10 2.01 -2.11
C VAL A 193 1.39 3.01 -1.21
N ILE A 194 1.39 2.74 0.09
CA ILE A 194 0.71 3.53 1.12
C ILE A 194 1.75 4.20 2.00
N PHE A 195 1.71 5.53 2.08
CA PHE A 195 2.61 6.30 2.95
C PHE A 195 2.00 6.52 4.33
N ARG A 196 2.79 6.32 5.37
CA ARG A 196 2.43 6.59 6.76
C ARG A 196 3.54 7.36 7.46
N LYS A 197 3.16 8.17 8.44
CA LYS A 197 4.13 8.84 9.33
C LYS A 197 4.88 7.80 10.17
N PRO A 198 6.16 8.05 10.50
CA PRO A 198 6.94 7.18 11.38
C PRO A 198 6.21 6.89 12.70
N LYS A 199 6.45 5.70 13.24
CA LYS A 199 5.92 5.25 14.53
C LYS A 199 7.04 4.70 15.39
N LEU A 200 6.92 4.86 16.70
CA LEU A 200 7.86 4.28 17.66
C LEU A 200 7.73 2.75 17.71
N ASP A 201 6.51 2.24 17.68
CA ASP A 201 6.21 0.80 17.76
C ASP A 201 6.08 0.18 16.37
N ILE A 202 7.05 0.43 15.49
CA ILE A 202 7.02 -0.05 14.10
C ILE A 202 7.19 -1.57 14.01
N ILE A 203 7.79 -2.18 15.01
CA ILE A 203 8.10 -3.61 15.02
C ILE A 203 6.86 -4.50 14.89
N ASP A 204 5.72 -4.07 15.45
CA ASP A 204 4.45 -4.78 15.32
C ASP A 204 3.96 -4.80 13.86
N TYR A 205 4.18 -3.71 13.13
CA TYR A 205 3.85 -3.64 11.70
C TYR A 205 4.81 -4.46 10.84
N ILE A 206 6.08 -4.51 11.23
CA ILE A 206 7.09 -5.34 10.57
C ILE A 206 6.73 -6.82 10.72
N ALA A 207 6.31 -7.24 11.91
CA ALA A 207 5.92 -8.63 12.20
C ALA A 207 4.69 -9.11 11.38
N ASP A 208 3.80 -8.21 10.97
CA ASP A 208 2.61 -8.54 10.13
C ASP A 208 2.91 -8.50 8.62
N ALA A 209 4.11 -8.09 8.22
CA ALA A 209 4.50 -8.03 6.81
C ALA A 209 5.10 -9.37 6.32
N ASP A 210 5.00 -9.62 5.01
CA ASP A 210 5.71 -10.75 4.37
C ASP A 210 7.20 -10.44 4.22
N TYR A 211 7.56 -9.15 4.02
CA TYR A 211 8.94 -8.68 3.90
C TYR A 211 9.09 -7.24 4.36
N LEU A 212 10.22 -6.96 5.02
CA LEU A 212 10.74 -5.60 5.09
C LEU A 212 11.60 -5.33 3.85
N VAL A 213 11.43 -4.16 3.22
CA VAL A 213 12.15 -3.76 2.01
C VAL A 213 13.08 -2.59 2.32
N GLN A 214 14.40 -2.76 2.10
CA GLN A 214 15.43 -1.74 2.32
C GLN A 214 16.43 -1.75 1.16
N LEU A 215 16.20 -0.89 0.15
CA LEU A 215 16.97 -0.87 -1.11
C LEU A 215 18.03 0.24 -1.15
N SER A 216 18.74 0.47 -0.05
CA SER A 216 19.72 1.55 0.13
C SER A 216 21.00 1.34 -0.69
N ASP A 217 21.70 2.43 -1.03
CA ASP A 217 23.06 2.38 -1.60
C ASP A 217 24.09 1.92 -0.57
N THR A 218 23.87 2.34 0.69
CA THR A 218 24.74 2.03 1.81
C THR A 218 23.97 2.08 3.13
N GLU A 219 24.42 1.31 4.08
CA GLU A 219 23.92 1.31 5.46
C GLU A 219 25.10 1.20 6.44
N GLY A 220 25.01 1.90 7.58
CA GLY A 220 25.96 1.73 8.66
C GLY A 220 25.69 0.50 9.52
N TYR A 221 24.39 0.20 9.78
CA TYR A 221 23.95 -0.97 10.53
C TYR A 221 22.63 -1.53 9.95
N GLY A 222 21.63 -0.68 9.69
CA GLY A 222 20.32 -1.11 9.19
C GLY A 222 19.41 -1.65 10.28
N PHE A 223 19.11 -0.83 11.30
CA PHE A 223 18.28 -1.22 12.44
C PHE A 223 16.96 -1.88 12.02
N SER A 224 16.23 -1.31 11.08
CA SER A 224 14.96 -1.86 10.60
C SER A 224 15.10 -3.29 10.03
N VAL A 225 16.24 -3.58 9.38
CA VAL A 225 16.55 -4.92 8.84
C VAL A 225 16.77 -5.90 9.98
N VAL A 226 17.55 -5.53 11.00
CA VAL A 226 17.78 -6.39 12.17
C VAL A 226 16.50 -6.60 12.95
N GLU A 227 15.72 -5.54 13.19
CA GLU A 227 14.40 -5.63 13.83
C GLU A 227 13.47 -6.61 13.09
N ALA A 228 13.40 -6.54 11.76
CA ALA A 228 12.61 -7.46 10.96
C ALA A 228 13.02 -8.92 11.16
N LEU A 229 14.32 -9.19 11.11
CA LEU A 229 14.84 -10.54 11.29
C LEU A 229 14.57 -11.09 12.70
N THR A 230 14.62 -10.23 13.74
CA THR A 230 14.34 -10.66 15.13
C THR A 230 12.90 -11.08 15.38
N VAL A 231 11.96 -10.56 14.58
CA VAL A 231 10.54 -10.96 14.64
C VAL A 231 10.18 -12.02 13.59
N GLY A 232 11.18 -12.57 12.89
CA GLY A 232 10.99 -13.62 11.90
C GLY A 232 10.46 -13.12 10.54
N THR A 233 10.48 -11.79 10.29
CA THR A 233 10.12 -11.21 9.01
C THR A 233 11.35 -11.17 8.10
N PRO A 234 11.34 -11.88 6.96
CA PRO A 234 12.46 -11.84 6.02
C PRO A 234 12.56 -10.47 5.35
N VAL A 235 13.70 -10.20 4.75
CA VAL A 235 13.99 -8.89 4.18
C VAL A 235 14.34 -8.95 2.70
N ILE A 236 14.02 -7.88 1.98
CA ILE A 236 14.46 -7.63 0.60
C ILE A 236 15.40 -6.43 0.66
N VAL A 237 16.66 -6.65 0.35
CA VAL A 237 17.73 -5.66 0.50
C VAL A 237 18.61 -5.59 -0.73
N THR A 238 19.33 -4.50 -0.92
CA THR A 238 20.46 -4.40 -1.85
C THR A 238 21.71 -5.09 -1.28
N ASP A 239 22.69 -5.39 -2.13
CA ASP A 239 23.95 -6.06 -1.73
C ASP A 239 24.91 -5.10 -0.97
N CYS A 240 24.43 -4.49 0.12
CA CYS A 240 25.26 -3.69 1.01
C CYS A 240 26.17 -4.61 1.86
N PRO A 241 27.48 -4.32 1.97
CA PRO A 241 28.41 -5.18 2.71
C PRO A 241 28.01 -5.47 4.16
N VAL A 242 27.44 -4.49 4.88
CA VAL A 242 26.99 -4.65 6.27
C VAL A 242 25.93 -5.74 6.42
N PHE A 243 25.11 -6.00 5.44
CA PHE A 243 24.09 -7.02 5.54
C PHE A 243 24.65 -8.44 5.58
N LYS A 244 25.79 -8.69 4.94
CA LYS A 244 26.53 -9.95 5.06
C LYS A 244 27.09 -10.13 6.48
N GLU A 245 27.63 -9.05 7.04
CA GLU A 245 28.12 -9.03 8.43
C GLU A 245 26.99 -9.33 9.42
N LEU A 246 25.80 -8.79 9.19
CA LEU A 246 24.60 -9.01 10.00
C LEU A 246 23.96 -10.39 9.79
N GLY A 247 24.56 -11.30 9.03
CA GLY A 247 24.09 -12.68 8.85
C GLY A 247 22.92 -12.82 7.86
N LEU A 248 22.77 -11.91 6.91
CA LEU A 248 21.81 -12.09 5.83
C LEU A 248 22.29 -13.13 4.83
N VAL A 249 21.42 -14.06 4.49
CA VAL A 249 21.71 -15.14 3.53
C VAL A 249 20.58 -15.18 2.49
N HIS A 250 20.95 -14.92 1.23
CA HIS A 250 20.01 -14.96 0.12
C HIS A 250 19.29 -16.31 0.02
N GLY A 251 17.97 -16.28 -0.12
CA GLY A 251 17.13 -17.47 -0.21
C GLY A 251 16.83 -18.15 1.13
N LYS A 252 17.36 -17.65 2.26
CA LYS A 252 17.07 -18.16 3.60
C LYS A 252 16.25 -17.19 4.44
N ASN A 253 16.83 -16.03 4.76
CA ASN A 253 16.19 -14.99 5.55
C ASN A 253 16.07 -13.66 4.79
N SER A 254 16.58 -13.62 3.57
CA SER A 254 16.62 -12.43 2.73
C SER A 254 16.58 -12.74 1.24
N PHE A 255 16.11 -11.77 0.46
CA PHE A 255 16.45 -11.63 -0.95
C PHE A 255 17.42 -10.46 -1.09
N ILE A 256 18.67 -10.76 -1.47
CA ILE A 256 19.71 -9.76 -1.70
C ILE A 256 19.69 -9.43 -3.19
N LEU A 257 19.34 -8.20 -3.54
CA LEU A 257 19.17 -7.74 -4.91
C LEU A 257 20.40 -6.95 -5.38
N PRO A 258 20.75 -7.05 -6.67
CA PRO A 258 21.79 -6.21 -7.23
C PRO A 258 21.36 -4.73 -7.24
N PHE A 259 22.33 -3.82 -7.16
CA PHE A 259 22.07 -2.37 -7.14
C PHE A 259 21.40 -1.84 -8.42
N ASP A 260 21.63 -2.47 -9.55
CA ASP A 260 21.02 -2.12 -10.83
C ASP A 260 19.62 -2.73 -11.04
N MET A 261 19.15 -3.48 -10.03
CA MET A 261 17.87 -4.19 -10.06
C MET A 261 17.73 -5.18 -11.24
N SER A 262 18.83 -5.65 -11.78
CA SER A 262 18.83 -6.76 -12.76
C SER A 262 18.47 -8.07 -12.04
N ASP A 263 17.85 -9.00 -12.77
CA ASP A 263 17.57 -10.37 -12.32
C ASP A 263 16.86 -10.50 -10.94
N VAL A 264 15.94 -9.57 -10.64
CA VAL A 264 15.13 -9.63 -9.41
C VAL A 264 14.23 -10.86 -9.44
N PRO A 265 14.33 -11.79 -8.45
CA PRO A 265 13.59 -13.06 -8.46
C PRO A 265 12.14 -12.89 -7.98
N ILE A 266 11.34 -12.10 -8.74
CA ILE A 266 9.98 -11.69 -8.39
C ILE A 266 9.08 -12.89 -8.06
N THR A 267 9.19 -13.98 -8.83
CA THR A 267 8.38 -15.18 -8.60
C THR A 267 8.73 -15.87 -7.28
N ASP A 268 10.00 -15.92 -6.90
CA ASP A 268 10.44 -16.55 -5.66
C ASP A 268 10.13 -15.66 -4.45
N ILE A 269 10.23 -14.36 -4.61
CA ILE A 269 9.74 -13.39 -3.60
C ILE A 269 8.25 -13.63 -3.32
N TYR A 270 7.44 -13.82 -4.37
CA TYR A 270 6.01 -14.08 -4.20
C TYR A 270 5.71 -15.44 -3.56
N LYS A 271 6.49 -16.48 -3.84
CA LYS A 271 6.37 -17.79 -3.18
C LYS A 271 6.69 -17.72 -1.68
N GLY A 272 7.60 -16.83 -1.30
CA GLY A 272 8.04 -16.65 0.07
C GLY A 272 9.28 -17.47 0.43
N LEU A 273 9.83 -17.18 1.59
CA LEU A 273 10.96 -17.89 2.19
C LEU A 273 10.48 -18.88 3.27
N PRO A 274 11.23 -19.94 3.55
CA PRO A 274 10.94 -20.83 4.68
C PRO A 274 11.08 -20.05 6.00
N LYS A 275 10.48 -20.57 7.06
CA LYS A 275 10.73 -20.04 8.41
C LYS A 275 12.21 -20.17 8.75
N PHE A 276 12.75 -19.17 9.40
CA PHE A 276 14.16 -19.11 9.82
C PHE A 276 14.24 -18.69 11.29
N ASP A 277 15.35 -19.00 11.91
CA ASP A 277 15.74 -18.51 13.23
C ASP A 277 16.90 -17.52 13.03
N TYR A 278 16.80 -16.36 13.66
CA TYR A 278 17.82 -15.32 13.57
C TYR A 278 18.32 -14.95 14.96
N LYS A 279 19.62 -14.97 15.12
CA LYS A 279 20.28 -14.50 16.34
C LYS A 279 21.05 -13.23 15.99
N PRO A 280 20.71 -12.10 16.59
CA PRO A 280 21.49 -10.86 16.43
C PRO A 280 22.95 -11.06 16.86
N ILE A 281 23.83 -10.28 16.26
CA ILE A 281 25.25 -10.23 16.70
C ILE A 281 25.27 -9.72 18.14
N GLU A 282 26.03 -10.39 18.97
CA GLU A 282 26.20 -10.02 20.38
C GLU A 282 26.92 -8.66 20.46
N ASP A 283 26.30 -7.71 21.12
CA ASP A 283 26.87 -6.38 21.31
C ASP A 283 27.86 -6.36 22.50
N ARG A 284 28.74 -5.39 22.50
CA ARG A 284 29.76 -5.21 23.55
C ARG A 284 29.48 -4.02 24.46
N TRP A 285 28.30 -3.43 24.36
CA TRP A 285 27.99 -2.23 25.14
C TRP A 285 28.00 -2.47 26.65
N GLY A 286 27.54 -3.65 27.10
CA GLY A 286 27.63 -4.06 28.49
C GLY A 286 29.05 -4.03 29.04
N GLU A 287 30.02 -4.55 28.28
CA GLU A 287 31.44 -4.50 28.65
C GLU A 287 32.03 -3.08 28.63
N ILE A 288 31.63 -2.31 27.62
CA ILE A 288 32.12 -0.92 27.46
C ILE A 288 31.58 -0.05 28.60
N LEU A 289 30.31 -0.17 28.94
CA LEU A 289 29.67 0.60 30.00
C LEU A 289 30.14 0.17 31.38
N ALA A 290 30.32 -1.14 31.63
CA ALA A 290 30.81 -1.65 32.92
C ALA A 290 32.19 -1.11 33.30
N LYS A 291 33.05 -0.82 32.31
CA LYS A 291 34.40 -0.21 32.56
C LYS A 291 34.32 1.25 33.06
N GLY A 292 33.15 1.91 32.92
CA GLY A 292 32.95 3.31 33.34
C GLY A 292 32.12 3.51 34.60
N GLU A 293 31.42 2.47 35.09
CA GLU A 293 30.40 2.62 36.13
C GLU A 293 30.90 3.20 37.48
N ASN A 294 32.13 2.88 37.89
CA ASN A 294 32.63 3.32 39.21
C ASN A 294 33.11 4.78 39.29
N SER A 295 33.52 5.40 38.19
CA SER A 295 33.98 6.79 38.21
C SER A 295 32.88 7.78 37.91
N TYR A 296 32.02 7.49 36.93
CA TYR A 296 30.98 8.40 36.48
C TYR A 296 29.82 8.54 37.50
N GLU A 297 29.35 7.44 38.11
CA GLU A 297 28.33 7.49 39.19
C GLU A 297 28.84 8.23 40.42
N LYS A 298 30.12 8.06 40.76
CA LYS A 298 30.73 8.78 41.87
C LYS A 298 30.81 10.28 41.57
N ASP A 299 31.17 10.66 40.35
CA ASP A 299 31.27 12.06 39.93
C ASP A 299 29.89 12.72 39.73
N LEU A 300 28.83 11.96 39.36
CA LEU A 300 27.44 12.45 39.34
C LEU A 300 26.92 12.76 40.74
N LYS A 301 27.33 11.98 41.76
CA LYS A 301 26.92 12.17 43.18
C LYS A 301 27.80 13.16 43.89
N THR A 302 29.00 13.47 43.42
CA THR A 302 29.94 14.43 44.01
C THR A 302 29.47 15.87 43.66
N ILE A 303 28.96 16.56 44.65
CA ILE A 303 28.58 17.97 44.53
C ILE A 303 29.79 18.88 44.74
N VAL A 304 30.02 19.77 43.83
CA VAL A 304 31.14 20.74 43.84
C VAL A 304 30.59 22.13 43.67
N GLU A 305 31.41 23.11 44.13
CA GLU A 305 31.11 24.51 43.93
C GLU A 305 31.98 25.11 42.81
N ILE A 306 31.31 25.83 41.91
CA ILE A 306 31.96 26.58 40.82
C ILE A 306 31.54 28.04 40.86
N VAL A 307 32.38 28.91 40.33
CA VAL A 307 32.08 30.34 40.23
C VAL A 307 31.77 30.67 38.78
N VAL A 308 30.62 31.21 38.55
CA VAL A 308 30.17 31.65 37.22
C VAL A 308 31.04 32.82 36.74
N THR A 309 31.56 32.76 35.55
CA THR A 309 32.42 33.79 34.92
C THR A 309 31.70 34.59 33.84
N LYS A 310 30.65 34.02 33.23
CA LYS A 310 29.82 34.68 32.23
C LYS A 310 28.36 34.33 32.48
N GLU A 311 27.45 35.26 32.22
CA GLU A 311 26.00 35.01 32.33
C GLU A 311 25.56 33.87 31.42
N TYR A 312 24.68 32.99 31.94
CA TYR A 312 23.99 31.99 31.20
C TYR A 312 22.67 31.58 31.89
N ILE A 313 21.78 30.92 31.13
CA ILE A 313 20.56 30.35 31.68
C ILE A 313 20.79 28.89 32.04
N ASP A 314 20.69 28.55 33.31
CA ASP A 314 20.87 27.19 33.79
C ASP A 314 19.51 26.49 33.78
N MET A 315 19.30 25.58 32.83
CA MET A 315 18.06 24.86 32.61
C MET A 315 17.74 23.86 33.75
N GLN A 316 18.76 23.31 34.44
CA GLN A 316 18.52 22.40 35.55
C GLN A 316 18.27 23.13 36.86
N LEU A 317 18.93 24.26 37.10
CA LEU A 317 18.64 25.13 38.23
C LEU A 317 17.41 26.02 37.95
N ASN A 318 16.89 25.99 36.71
CA ASN A 318 15.78 26.81 36.24
C ASN A 318 15.90 28.29 36.59
N ARG A 319 17.10 28.85 36.42
CA ARG A 319 17.40 30.25 36.69
C ARG A 319 18.49 30.82 35.82
N LYS A 320 18.53 32.13 35.70
CA LYS A 320 19.66 32.85 35.13
C LYS A 320 20.79 32.89 36.17
N CYS A 321 22.02 32.57 35.78
CA CYS A 321 23.23 32.67 36.59
C CYS A 321 24.06 33.84 36.08
N PHE A 322 24.59 34.64 37.04
CA PHE A 322 25.34 35.86 36.76
C PHE A 322 26.81 35.67 37.08
N ALA A 323 27.69 36.43 36.43
CA ALA A 323 29.10 36.42 36.75
C ALA A 323 29.34 36.77 38.22
N GLY A 324 30.09 35.94 38.94
CA GLY A 324 30.29 36.01 40.36
C GLY A 324 29.44 35.07 41.21
N ASP A 325 28.35 34.51 40.66
CA ASP A 325 27.54 33.52 41.36
C ASP A 325 28.37 32.28 41.70
N VAL A 326 28.17 31.78 42.93
CA VAL A 326 28.68 30.47 43.35
C VAL A 326 27.52 29.48 43.26
N ILE A 327 27.66 28.46 42.43
CA ILE A 327 26.64 27.43 42.25
C ILE A 327 27.15 26.06 42.66
N LYS A 328 26.25 25.21 43.21
CA LYS A 328 26.52 23.83 43.57
C LYS A 328 25.93 22.91 42.50
N VAL A 329 26.81 22.14 41.89
CA VAL A 329 26.39 21.20 40.83
C VAL A 329 27.20 19.91 40.97
N SER A 330 26.78 18.82 40.26
CA SER A 330 27.60 17.64 40.23
C SER A 330 28.94 17.91 39.55
N LYS A 331 29.98 17.14 39.88
CA LYS A 331 31.35 17.32 39.32
C LYS A 331 31.29 17.23 37.79
N VAL A 332 30.60 16.28 37.20
CA VAL A 332 30.43 16.12 35.74
C VAL A 332 29.83 17.38 35.14
N ARG A 333 28.83 17.95 35.76
CA ARG A 333 28.20 19.18 35.29
C ARG A 333 29.12 20.38 35.42
N ALA A 334 29.88 20.47 36.53
CA ALA A 334 30.87 21.50 36.72
C ALA A 334 31.90 21.51 35.57
N GLU A 335 32.43 20.35 35.24
CA GLU A 335 33.38 20.17 34.14
C GLU A 335 32.78 20.63 32.80
N TYR A 336 31.51 20.29 32.52
CA TYR A 336 30.83 20.75 31.32
C TYR A 336 30.69 22.29 31.28
N ILE A 337 30.21 22.92 32.36
CA ILE A 337 29.98 24.37 32.42
C ILE A 337 31.32 25.12 32.28
N ILE A 338 32.39 24.58 32.90
CA ILE A 338 33.74 25.14 32.82
C ILE A 338 34.33 24.98 31.42
N SER A 339 34.20 23.80 30.81
CA SER A 339 34.68 23.58 29.44
C SER A 339 33.99 24.46 28.40
N ALA A 340 32.72 24.76 28.64
CA ALA A 340 31.95 25.71 27.84
C ALA A 340 32.31 27.20 28.10
N GLY A 341 33.20 27.49 29.07
CA GLY A 341 33.69 28.83 29.34
C GLY A 341 32.80 29.73 30.18
N TYR A 342 31.77 29.15 30.86
CA TYR A 342 30.81 29.91 31.67
C TYR A 342 31.16 29.95 33.16
N ALA A 343 32.07 29.10 33.65
CA ALA A 343 32.46 29.08 35.05
C ALA A 343 33.94 28.68 35.22
N LYS A 344 34.42 28.75 36.48
CA LYS A 344 35.72 28.24 36.96
C LYS A 344 35.52 27.55 38.30
N TRP A 345 36.46 26.68 38.66
CA TRP A 345 36.48 26.05 39.98
C TRP A 345 36.56 27.11 41.10
N LYS A 346 35.80 26.89 42.17
CA LYS A 346 35.87 27.69 43.41
C LYS A 346 36.98 27.15 44.29
N GLY A 347 38.11 27.85 44.35
CA GLY A 347 39.29 27.46 45.10
C GLY A 347 40.41 26.92 44.24
N LYS A 348 41.66 27.26 44.54
CA LYS A 348 42.86 26.86 43.84
C LYS A 348 42.92 25.31 43.74
N GLN A 349 42.90 24.76 42.56
CA GLN A 349 43.81 23.69 42.23
C GLN A 349 45.02 24.32 41.57
N ASP A 350 45.90 24.88 42.41
CA ASP A 350 47.29 25.04 42.01
C ASP A 350 47.97 23.71 42.26
N GLY A 351 48.47 23.12 41.23
CA GLY A 351 49.37 22.01 41.40
C GLY A 351 49.27 20.90 40.36
N THR A 352 50.00 21.11 39.28
CA THR A 352 50.95 20.19 38.63
C THR A 352 50.40 18.90 38.04
N LEU A 353 50.42 18.90 36.68
CA LEU A 353 50.87 17.87 35.73
C LEU A 353 50.48 16.44 35.99
#